data_00106dc037139ca933458a998d3cc2e6
#
_entry.id   00106dc037139ca933458a998d3cc2e6
#
_cell.length_a   1.000
_cell.length_b   1.000
_cell.length_c   1.000
_cell.angle_alpha   90.00
_cell.angle_beta   90.00
_cell.angle_gamma   90.00
#
_symmetry.space_group_name_H-M   'P 1'
#
loop_
_entity.id
_entity.type
_entity.pdbx_description
1 polymer ?
#
loop_
_entity_poly.entity_id
_entity_poly.type
_entity_poly.pdbx_seq_one_letter_code
_entity_poly.pdbx_strand_id
1 'polypeptide(L)'
;MQKLKKVSIFVDVQNIYYTTKQEFNLNFDYNKFWKLVTHNREVIGAFAYTINKFDNKQIQFQNILRAIGFEVKLKPYIKRSDGSSKGDWDVGITLDIIDFASKSDIIVLASGDGDFDILIKKIREKYNNETEVYGVSNLTANSLKKVTSNFYPIRHELLLI
;
A
#
# COMPACT_ATOMS: atom_id res chain seq x y z
N MET A 1 -10.27 30.14 -2.64
CA MET A 1 -10.20 28.82 -1.99
C MET A 1 -9.21 27.91 -2.73
N GLN A 2 -8.29 27.33 -2.00
CA GLN A 2 -7.39 26.35 -2.60
C GLN A 2 -8.13 25.01 -2.79
N LYS A 3 -8.01 24.47 -3.99
CA LYS A 3 -8.55 23.16 -4.30
C LYS A 3 -7.68 22.07 -3.61
N LEU A 4 -8.31 21.11 -2.97
CA LEU A 4 -7.60 19.99 -2.35
C LEU A 4 -6.91 19.15 -3.42
N LYS A 5 -5.71 18.67 -3.11
CA LYS A 5 -5.02 17.69 -3.98
C LYS A 5 -5.74 16.36 -3.92
N LYS A 6 -5.81 15.69 -5.07
CA LYS A 6 -6.43 14.37 -5.21
C LYS A 6 -5.42 13.30 -4.89
N VAL A 7 -5.80 12.38 -4.00
CA VAL A 7 -4.92 11.27 -3.58
C VAL A 7 -5.57 9.93 -3.88
N SER A 8 -4.76 8.98 -4.35
CA SER A 8 -5.14 7.57 -4.43
C SER A 8 -4.14 6.74 -3.64
N ILE A 9 -4.64 5.76 -2.88
CA ILE A 9 -3.90 5.04 -1.85
C ILE A 9 -3.94 3.55 -2.15
N PHE A 10 -2.76 2.91 -2.11
CA PHE A 10 -2.58 1.50 -2.46
C PHE A 10 -1.75 0.82 -1.38
N VAL A 11 -2.31 -0.19 -0.72
CA VAL A 11 -1.63 -0.91 0.36
C VAL A 11 -1.41 -2.37 -0.02
N ASP A 12 -0.15 -2.76 -0.10
CA ASP A 12 0.29 -4.14 -0.21
C ASP A 12 0.27 -4.75 1.19
N VAL A 13 -0.91 -5.27 1.58
CA VAL A 13 -1.16 -5.73 2.96
C VAL A 13 -0.18 -6.81 3.38
N GLN A 14 0.13 -7.74 2.48
CA GLN A 14 1.03 -8.85 2.80
C GLN A 14 2.45 -8.35 3.10
N ASN A 15 2.99 -7.48 2.25
CA ASN A 15 4.32 -6.91 2.47
C ASN A 15 4.37 -6.12 3.78
N ILE A 16 3.37 -5.28 4.03
CA ILE A 16 3.30 -4.48 5.25
C ILE A 16 3.20 -5.37 6.50
N TYR A 17 2.38 -6.42 6.43
CA TYR A 17 2.25 -7.38 7.54
C TYR A 17 3.59 -8.04 7.88
N TYR A 18 4.25 -8.61 6.88
CA TYR A 18 5.52 -9.33 7.10
C TYR A 18 6.64 -8.41 7.56
N THR A 19 6.76 -7.22 6.97
CA THR A 19 7.85 -6.31 7.30
C THR A 19 7.68 -5.69 8.67
N THR A 20 6.46 -5.30 9.07
CA THR A 20 6.23 -4.76 10.42
C THR A 20 6.40 -5.83 11.50
N LYS A 21 5.99 -7.07 11.22
CA LYS A 21 6.22 -8.19 12.13
C LYS A 21 7.69 -8.51 12.29
N GLN A 22 8.43 -8.56 11.19
CA GLN A 22 9.85 -8.88 11.21
C GLN A 22 10.67 -7.82 11.96
N GLU A 23 10.43 -6.54 11.69
CA GLU A 23 11.23 -5.45 12.27
C GLU A 23 10.79 -5.09 13.69
N PHE A 24 9.49 -5.03 13.95
CA PHE A 24 8.94 -4.47 15.19
C PHE A 24 8.17 -5.48 16.04
N ASN A 25 7.80 -6.63 15.48
CA ASN A 25 6.86 -7.59 16.07
C ASN A 25 5.52 -6.94 16.46
N LEU A 26 5.07 -5.99 15.65
CA LEU A 26 3.83 -5.23 15.84
C LEU A 26 3.04 -5.20 14.54
N ASN A 27 1.76 -4.93 14.65
CA ASN A 27 0.89 -4.75 13.50
C ASN A 27 0.82 -3.27 13.07
N PHE A 28 0.58 -3.05 11.79
CA PHE A 28 0.40 -1.71 11.23
C PHE A 28 -0.93 -1.11 11.68
N ASP A 29 -0.93 0.18 12.02
CA ASP A 29 -2.13 0.90 12.41
C ASP A 29 -2.77 1.57 11.20
N TYR A 30 -3.74 0.90 10.58
CA TYR A 30 -4.41 1.38 9.37
C TYR A 30 -5.25 2.63 9.63
N ASN A 31 -5.78 2.82 10.84
CA ASN A 31 -6.54 4.03 11.19
C ASN A 31 -5.64 5.27 11.17
N LYS A 32 -4.48 5.17 11.82
CA LYS A 32 -3.53 6.30 11.84
C LYS A 32 -2.96 6.58 10.45
N PHE A 33 -2.66 5.53 9.70
CA PHE A 33 -2.20 5.67 8.32
C PHE A 33 -3.24 6.39 7.46
N TRP A 34 -4.50 5.97 7.54
CA TRP A 34 -5.60 6.60 6.80
C TRP A 34 -5.70 8.09 7.11
N LYS A 35 -5.71 8.44 8.39
CA LYS A 35 -5.79 9.85 8.82
C LYS A 35 -4.62 10.68 8.27
N LEU A 36 -3.43 10.09 8.27
CA LEU A 36 -2.21 10.77 7.81
C LEU A 36 -2.26 11.04 6.30
N VAL A 37 -2.59 10.02 5.50
CA VAL A 37 -2.51 10.11 4.03
C VAL A 37 -3.72 10.80 3.41
N THR A 38 -4.83 10.93 4.14
CA THR A 38 -6.04 11.61 3.63
C THR A 38 -6.19 13.04 4.14
N HIS A 39 -5.34 13.49 5.06
CA HIS A 39 -5.45 14.82 5.68
C HIS A 39 -5.35 15.92 4.63
N ASN A 40 -6.37 16.78 4.57
CA ASN A 40 -6.46 17.89 3.61
C ASN A 40 -6.33 17.46 2.15
N ARG A 41 -6.85 16.27 1.83
CA ARG A 41 -6.81 15.71 0.48
C ARG A 41 -8.18 15.14 0.10
N GLU A 42 -8.49 15.16 -1.20
CA GLU A 42 -9.65 14.50 -1.77
C GLU A 42 -9.27 13.08 -2.17
N VAL A 43 -9.91 12.08 -1.57
CA VAL A 43 -9.62 10.66 -1.86
C VAL A 43 -10.33 10.24 -3.14
N ILE A 44 -9.58 9.90 -4.17
CA ILE A 44 -10.11 9.40 -5.45
C ILE A 44 -10.31 7.89 -5.40
N GLY A 45 -9.36 7.18 -4.81
CA GLY A 45 -9.43 5.74 -4.60
C GLY A 45 -8.56 5.32 -3.43
N ALA A 46 -8.92 4.23 -2.77
CA ALA A 46 -8.15 3.67 -1.69
C ALA A 46 -8.34 2.16 -1.68
N PHE A 47 -7.25 1.42 -1.86
CA PHE A 47 -7.30 -0.03 -2.06
C PHE A 47 -6.34 -0.73 -1.12
N ALA A 48 -6.82 -1.83 -0.53
CA ALA A 48 -5.99 -2.73 0.25
C ALA A 48 -6.03 -4.12 -0.40
N TYR A 49 -4.87 -4.65 -0.73
CA TYR A 49 -4.71 -5.89 -1.47
C TYR A 49 -4.28 -7.00 -0.53
N THR A 50 -5.08 -8.04 -0.43
CA THR A 50 -4.80 -9.15 0.46
C THR A 50 -5.21 -10.48 -0.14
N ILE A 51 -4.86 -11.58 0.53
CA ILE A 51 -5.17 -12.93 0.11
C ILE A 51 -6.31 -13.44 0.97
N ASN A 52 -7.30 -14.07 0.34
CA ASN A 52 -8.44 -14.64 1.05
C ASN A 52 -8.10 -16.04 1.56
N LYS A 53 -7.91 -16.17 2.86
CA LYS A 53 -7.68 -17.46 3.54
C LYS A 53 -8.95 -18.05 4.16
N PHE A 54 -10.08 -17.37 4.03
CA PHE A 54 -11.40 -17.80 4.47
C PHE A 54 -11.53 -18.06 5.98
N ASP A 55 -10.64 -17.52 6.83
CA ASP A 55 -10.79 -17.64 8.28
C ASP A 55 -11.43 -16.39 8.89
N ASN A 56 -12.02 -16.55 10.08
CA ASN A 56 -12.79 -15.51 10.75
C ASN A 56 -11.96 -14.27 11.10
N LYS A 57 -10.70 -14.46 11.48
CA LYS A 57 -9.80 -13.34 11.81
C LYS A 57 -9.52 -12.48 10.58
N GLN A 58 -9.32 -13.12 9.43
CA GLN A 58 -9.13 -12.41 8.17
C GLN A 58 -10.36 -11.65 7.73
N ILE A 59 -11.55 -12.25 7.88
CA ILE A 59 -12.81 -11.59 7.56
C ILE A 59 -13.00 -10.35 8.44
N GLN A 60 -12.74 -10.45 9.74
CA GLN A 60 -12.81 -9.33 10.67
C GLN A 60 -11.83 -8.21 10.27
N PHE A 61 -10.60 -8.57 9.92
CA PHE A 61 -9.59 -7.60 9.47
C PHE A 61 -10.04 -6.89 8.18
N GLN A 62 -10.56 -7.65 7.21
CA GLN A 62 -11.10 -7.07 5.98
C GLN A 62 -12.23 -6.07 6.26
N ASN A 63 -13.12 -6.41 7.19
CA ASN A 63 -14.23 -5.54 7.57
C ASN A 63 -13.73 -4.27 8.27
N ILE A 64 -12.68 -4.35 9.06
CA ILE A 64 -12.02 -3.18 9.66
C ILE A 64 -11.47 -2.26 8.56
N LEU A 65 -10.80 -2.81 7.58
CA LEU A 65 -10.28 -2.03 6.44
C LEU A 65 -11.40 -1.33 5.67
N ARG A 66 -12.50 -2.04 5.41
CA ARG A 66 -13.67 -1.46 4.74
C ARG A 66 -14.30 -0.33 5.55
N ALA A 67 -14.41 -0.51 6.86
CA ALA A 67 -14.95 0.50 7.77
C ALA A 67 -14.10 1.77 7.81
N ILE A 68 -12.78 1.64 7.66
CA ILE A 68 -11.87 2.77 7.59
C ILE A 68 -12.07 3.56 6.29
N GLY A 69 -12.31 2.88 5.17
CA GLY A 69 -12.52 3.51 3.87
C GLY A 69 -11.87 2.82 2.69
N PHE A 70 -11.15 1.71 2.92
CA PHE A 70 -10.51 0.96 1.84
C PHE A 70 -11.49 0.06 1.10
N GLU A 71 -11.33 0.00 -0.22
CA GLU A 71 -11.85 -1.13 -1.00
C GLU A 71 -10.84 -2.27 -0.85
N VAL A 72 -11.32 -3.42 -0.36
CA VAL A 72 -10.46 -4.59 -0.15
C VAL A 72 -10.51 -5.47 -1.40
N LYS A 73 -9.36 -5.71 -1.99
CA LYS A 73 -9.23 -6.61 -3.14
C LYS A 73 -8.62 -7.92 -2.68
N LEU A 74 -9.28 -9.02 -3.04
CA LEU A 74 -8.94 -10.36 -2.57
C LEU A 74 -8.50 -11.25 -3.71
N LYS A 75 -7.45 -12.06 -3.46
CA LYS A 75 -7.08 -13.21 -4.29
C LYS A 75 -7.25 -14.49 -3.49
N PRO A 76 -7.67 -15.59 -4.12
CA PRO A 76 -7.64 -16.89 -3.46
C PRO A 76 -6.20 -17.26 -3.09
N TYR A 77 -6.04 -17.91 -1.92
CA TYR A 77 -4.77 -18.52 -1.54
C TYR A 77 -4.56 -19.79 -2.37
N ILE A 78 -3.49 -19.82 -3.16
CA ILE A 78 -3.15 -20.97 -3.97
C ILE A 78 -1.80 -21.52 -3.50
N LYS A 79 -1.80 -22.76 -3.00
CA LYS A 79 -0.57 -23.47 -2.65
C LYS A 79 -0.13 -24.30 -3.86
N ARG A 80 1.09 -24.08 -4.32
CA ARG A 80 1.65 -24.83 -5.46
C ARG A 80 2.14 -26.21 -5.03
N SER A 81 2.25 -27.13 -5.97
CA SER A 81 2.72 -28.50 -5.74
C SER A 81 4.15 -28.58 -5.19
N ASP A 82 4.97 -27.59 -5.44
CA ASP A 82 6.34 -27.51 -4.92
C ASP A 82 6.43 -26.94 -3.49
N GLY A 83 5.29 -26.67 -2.86
CA GLY A 83 5.23 -26.09 -1.51
C GLY A 83 5.22 -24.56 -1.46
N SER A 84 5.44 -23.88 -2.60
CA SER A 84 5.35 -22.43 -2.66
C SER A 84 3.89 -21.98 -2.70
N SER A 85 3.63 -20.73 -2.30
CA SER A 85 2.31 -20.12 -2.43
C SER A 85 2.35 -19.01 -3.45
N LYS A 86 1.28 -18.88 -4.24
CA LYS A 86 1.08 -17.78 -5.17
C LYS A 86 0.14 -16.78 -4.52
N GLY A 87 0.61 -15.58 -4.21
CA GLY A 87 -0.22 -14.65 -3.47
C GLY A 87 0.19 -13.21 -3.54
N ASP A 88 1.17 -12.85 -4.37
CA ASP A 88 1.49 -11.44 -4.50
C ASP A 88 0.50 -10.72 -5.43
N TRP A 89 0.35 -9.44 -5.18
CA TRP A 89 -0.55 -8.56 -5.92
C TRP A 89 0.21 -7.58 -6.83
N ASP A 90 1.50 -7.81 -7.10
CA ASP A 90 2.36 -6.83 -7.77
C ASP A 90 1.79 -6.35 -9.10
N VAL A 91 1.33 -7.28 -9.94
CA VAL A 91 0.72 -6.93 -11.23
C VAL A 91 -0.61 -6.20 -11.03
N GLY A 92 -1.46 -6.67 -10.11
CA GLY A 92 -2.75 -6.05 -9.85
C GLY A 92 -2.61 -4.63 -9.29
N ILE A 93 -1.70 -4.43 -8.35
CA ILE A 93 -1.41 -3.11 -7.79
C ILE A 93 -0.88 -2.19 -8.89
N THR A 94 0.04 -2.69 -9.73
CA THR A 94 0.62 -1.92 -10.83
C THR A 94 -0.44 -1.43 -11.80
N LEU A 95 -1.34 -2.31 -12.22
CA LEU A 95 -2.41 -1.96 -13.16
C LEU A 95 -3.35 -0.91 -12.56
N ASP A 96 -3.73 -1.08 -11.28
CA ASP A 96 -4.62 -0.14 -10.60
C ASP A 96 -3.96 1.23 -10.41
N ILE A 97 -2.68 1.25 -10.04
CA ILE A 97 -1.95 2.53 -9.90
C ILE A 97 -1.91 3.27 -11.23
N ILE A 98 -1.64 2.57 -12.34
CA ILE A 98 -1.64 3.21 -13.66
C ILE A 98 -3.01 3.81 -13.98
N ASP A 99 -4.09 3.09 -13.68
CA ASP A 99 -5.45 3.57 -13.93
C ASP A 99 -5.78 4.84 -13.14
N PHE A 100 -5.26 4.97 -11.93
CA PHE A 100 -5.52 6.12 -11.06
C PHE A 100 -4.51 7.25 -11.20
N ALA A 101 -3.34 6.99 -11.77
CA ALA A 101 -2.28 7.99 -11.88
C ALA A 101 -2.74 9.25 -12.64
N SER A 102 -3.46 9.08 -13.75
CA SER A 102 -3.94 10.20 -14.56
C SER A 102 -5.05 11.02 -13.87
N LYS A 103 -5.70 10.44 -12.87
CA LYS A 103 -6.83 11.08 -12.15
C LYS A 103 -6.40 11.70 -10.83
N SER A 104 -5.16 11.49 -10.40
CA SER A 104 -4.68 11.85 -9.08
C SER A 104 -3.49 12.78 -9.15
N ASP A 105 -3.34 13.61 -8.13
CA ASP A 105 -2.14 14.44 -7.93
C ASP A 105 -1.08 13.66 -7.17
N ILE A 106 -1.51 12.88 -6.19
CA ILE A 106 -0.64 12.13 -5.28
C ILE A 106 -1.00 10.65 -5.33
N ILE A 107 0.02 9.82 -5.52
CA ILE A 107 -0.10 8.35 -5.40
C ILE A 107 0.63 7.91 -4.14
N VAL A 108 -0.08 7.26 -3.23
CA VAL A 108 0.48 6.70 -2.00
C VAL A 108 0.58 5.19 -2.16
N LEU A 109 1.76 4.65 -1.96
CA LEU A 109 2.01 3.20 -1.98
C LEU A 109 2.60 2.78 -0.63
N ALA A 110 1.93 1.88 0.06
CA ALA A 110 2.46 1.24 1.25
C ALA A 110 2.99 -0.15 0.88
N SER A 111 4.29 -0.23 0.66
CA SER A 111 5.04 -1.45 0.34
C SER A 111 6.53 -1.14 0.31
N GLY A 112 7.35 -2.12 0.67
CA GLY A 112 8.81 -2.04 0.54
C GLY A 112 9.37 -2.79 -0.66
N ASP A 113 8.50 -3.35 -1.50
CA ASP A 113 8.91 -4.20 -2.62
C ASP A 113 9.55 -3.38 -3.74
N GLY A 114 10.82 -3.70 -4.03
CA GLY A 114 11.59 -3.01 -5.07
C GLY A 114 11.07 -3.19 -6.49
N ASP A 115 10.24 -4.21 -6.71
CA ASP A 115 9.64 -4.43 -8.03
C ASP A 115 8.74 -3.27 -8.46
N PHE A 116 8.29 -2.43 -7.52
CA PHE A 116 7.50 -1.23 -7.83
C PHE A 116 8.35 -0.03 -8.27
N ASP A 117 9.67 -0.11 -8.27
CA ASP A 117 10.52 1.03 -8.62
C ASP A 117 10.27 1.55 -10.05
N ILE A 118 10.15 0.64 -11.01
CA ILE A 118 9.85 0.98 -12.41
C ILE A 118 8.49 1.69 -12.52
N LEU A 119 7.49 1.19 -11.79
CA LEU A 119 6.16 1.78 -11.77
C LEU A 119 6.18 3.21 -11.24
N ILE A 120 6.79 3.43 -10.10
CA ILE A 120 6.87 4.75 -9.47
C ILE A 120 7.59 5.75 -10.38
N LYS A 121 8.70 5.34 -10.96
CA LYS A 121 9.42 6.16 -11.93
C LYS A 121 8.54 6.54 -13.12
N LYS A 122 7.81 5.56 -13.67
CA LYS A 122 6.96 5.74 -14.85
C LYS A 122 5.84 6.74 -14.61
N ILE A 123 5.12 6.62 -13.48
CA ILE A 123 3.99 7.53 -13.21
C ILE A 123 4.46 8.96 -12.90
N ARG A 124 5.63 9.11 -12.30
CA ARG A 124 6.23 10.43 -12.09
C ARG A 124 6.58 11.10 -13.41
N GLU A 125 7.16 10.33 -14.34
CA GLU A 125 7.57 10.87 -15.64
C GLU A 125 6.39 11.15 -16.55
N LYS A 126 5.42 10.21 -16.62
CA LYS A 126 4.31 10.30 -17.57
C LYS A 126 3.18 11.20 -17.10
N TYR A 127 2.83 11.12 -15.82
CA TYR A 127 1.65 11.82 -15.26
C TYR A 127 2.02 12.93 -14.29
N ASN A 128 3.32 13.11 -14.04
CA ASN A 128 3.81 14.13 -13.11
C ASN A 128 3.25 13.96 -11.69
N ASN A 129 2.96 12.72 -11.29
CA ASN A 129 2.47 12.44 -9.94
C ASN A 129 3.51 12.77 -8.89
N GLU A 130 3.07 13.34 -7.79
CA GLU A 130 3.79 13.27 -6.52
C GLU A 130 3.57 11.88 -5.95
N THR A 131 4.63 11.21 -5.52
CA THR A 131 4.55 9.85 -4.98
C THR A 131 5.02 9.82 -3.53
N GLU A 132 4.30 9.06 -2.72
CA GLU A 132 4.62 8.82 -1.32
C GLU A 132 4.69 7.32 -1.09
N VAL A 133 5.85 6.82 -0.71
CA VAL A 133 6.04 5.40 -0.39
C VAL A 133 6.22 5.27 1.12
N TYR A 134 5.41 4.41 1.72
CA TYR A 134 5.50 4.05 3.14
C TYR A 134 6.02 2.62 3.24
N GLY A 135 7.07 2.41 4.01
CA GLY A 135 7.64 1.09 4.19
C GLY A 135 8.53 1.02 5.42
N VAL A 136 8.82 -0.20 5.86
CA VAL A 136 9.80 -0.42 6.92
C VAL A 136 11.18 -0.17 6.34
N SER A 137 11.90 0.82 6.86
CA SER A 137 13.10 1.34 6.21
C SER A 137 14.14 0.26 5.91
N ASN A 138 14.45 -0.60 6.89
CA ASN A 138 15.45 -1.66 6.72
C ASN A 138 15.01 -2.77 5.76
N LEU A 139 13.71 -2.83 5.44
CA LEU A 139 13.11 -3.87 4.60
C LEU A 139 12.50 -3.28 3.33
N THR A 140 12.83 -2.03 3.00
CA THR A 140 12.41 -1.37 1.77
C THR A 140 13.60 -1.27 0.82
N ALA A 141 13.40 -1.66 -0.44
CA ALA A 141 14.44 -1.63 -1.45
C ALA A 141 14.95 -0.21 -1.68
N ASN A 142 16.27 -0.05 -1.76
CA ASN A 142 16.88 1.26 -2.01
C ASN A 142 16.47 1.85 -3.36
N SER A 143 16.27 1.01 -4.37
CA SER A 143 15.79 1.45 -5.68
C SER A 143 14.44 2.16 -5.59
N LEU A 144 13.53 1.65 -4.75
CA LEU A 144 12.22 2.25 -4.52
C LEU A 144 12.33 3.58 -3.76
N LYS A 145 13.17 3.63 -2.72
CA LYS A 145 13.42 4.87 -1.97
C LYS A 145 13.96 6.00 -2.85
N LYS A 146 14.80 5.64 -3.83
CA LYS A 146 15.45 6.63 -4.71
C LYS A 146 14.50 7.21 -5.76
N VAL A 147 13.55 6.43 -6.27
CA VAL A 147 12.70 6.88 -7.38
C VAL A 147 11.44 7.60 -6.92
N THR A 148 11.00 7.38 -5.68
CA THR A 148 9.81 8.07 -5.15
C THR A 148 10.10 9.53 -4.82
N SER A 149 9.08 10.39 -4.94
CA SER A 149 9.21 11.80 -4.53
C SER A 149 9.53 11.89 -3.04
N ASN A 150 8.82 11.11 -2.22
CA ASN A 150 8.98 11.09 -0.77
C ASN A 150 8.92 9.66 -0.27
N PHE A 151 9.83 9.32 0.64
CA PHE A 151 9.79 8.05 1.35
C PHE A 151 9.56 8.32 2.85
N TYR A 152 8.53 7.67 3.40
CA TYR A 152 8.16 7.80 4.81
C TYR A 152 8.37 6.46 5.51
N PRO A 153 9.37 6.34 6.38
CA PRO A 153 9.58 5.09 7.12
C PRO A 153 8.45 4.85 8.10
N ILE A 154 7.99 3.60 8.17
CA ILE A 154 7.02 3.18 9.17
C ILE A 154 7.74 3.09 10.51
N ARG A 155 7.23 3.81 11.51
CA ARG A 155 7.73 3.86 12.89
C ARG A 155 6.60 3.63 13.86
N HIS A 156 6.88 3.73 15.16
CA HIS A 156 5.92 3.40 16.22
C HIS A 156 4.60 4.16 16.13
N GLU A 157 4.59 5.40 15.62
CA GLU A 157 3.37 6.18 15.45
C GLU A 157 2.39 5.58 14.42
N LEU A 158 2.86 4.68 13.56
CA LEU A 158 2.03 3.95 12.60
C LEU A 158 1.85 2.47 12.98
N LEU A 159 2.18 2.09 14.19
CA LEU A 159 2.06 0.72 14.67
C LEU A 159 1.09 0.63 15.83
N LEU A 160 0.41 -0.52 15.92
CA LEU A 160 -0.45 -0.85 17.06
C LEU A 160 0.41 -1.31 18.23
N ILE A 161 0.35 -0.57 19.31
CA ILE A 161 1.09 -0.88 20.53
C ILE A 161 0.19 -1.58 21.54
#